data_c3357f98a159af7596584dbc7a0a67d8
#
_entry.id   c3357f98a159af7596584dbc7a0a67d8
#
_cell.length_a   1.000
_cell.length_b   1.000
_cell.length_c   1.000
_cell.angle_alpha   90.00
_cell.angle_beta   90.00
_cell.angle_gamma   90.00
#
_symmetry.space_group_name_H-M   'P 1'
#
loop_
_entity.id
_entity.type
_entity.pdbx_description
1 polymer ?
#
loop_
_entity_poly.entity_id
_entity_poly.type
_entity_poly.pdbx_seq_one_letter_code
_entity_poly.pdbx_strand_id
1 'polypeptide(L)'
;MSTDVLTRSIDLARTGANTAESVLTPAAVKARGVKILLTLQTDDPRIEAQPLYVAGIKIGETMRNVIYQATMANTVYAWDADTGDLLWKSSLGVPINGSTAIDVHNINVKWGILSTPVIDRAAGILYACAWISSDGSGNWQTGRHFLAALDLVTGKPIPGKPLLNLEGTTYDPGHGLPVLQFRSVERKQRAALAMVKGAVIICFGTITETSKTARGWVIAVDVSTWAIAAAWCSTARGSGGGIWMSAAGPAIQNDNSIWVVTGNGDFDGQTDFGESAIRLRYTPAMGQVKGSLSVAGWWTPWTDGARAGADLKGEAATRLTASALEKFPKVSNFRLVPHLARMGVKARDMGAAWGDQDLGAGGIVLIEHLGIGLLSGKDGILYTIDITNPGDTRPADLAPAKAAMNYAKLAAQPILYTYFDASVDPVTPNPATLNQLPANRTHHLHGTPVTWFSAIHGQMHFCGGENGNLRAWTIGPAKVSFYLGCSAEVASPTAAVPAGGMPGWGISLSANGSNDGVVWGIIPYGDANRTLTNGRLLAYDATNLARYADGSGEIVALWDSQDWNWNFLHPKFNRPVAVAGKIIVPTYDGRVMVLGLA
;
A
#
# COMPACT_ATOMS: atom_id res chain seq x y z
N MET A 1 -1.55 -23.77 10.89
CA MET A 1 -1.07 -22.43 10.49
C MET A 1 -1.57 -21.43 11.53
N SER A 2 -0.86 -20.35 11.79
CA SER A 2 -1.29 -19.31 12.73
C SER A 2 -2.50 -18.58 12.16
N THR A 3 -3.51 -18.33 13.00
CA THR A 3 -4.64 -17.47 12.65
C THR A 3 -4.37 -15.99 12.96
N ASP A 4 -3.16 -15.64 13.40
CA ASP A 4 -2.81 -14.27 13.77
C ASP A 4 -2.68 -13.36 12.55
N VAL A 5 -3.07 -12.09 12.72
CA VAL A 5 -2.83 -10.99 11.78
C VAL A 5 -1.97 -9.96 12.50
N LEU A 6 -0.66 -10.08 12.37
CA LEU A 6 0.33 -9.32 13.14
C LEU A 6 0.82 -8.06 12.44
N THR A 7 0.49 -7.90 11.17
CA THR A 7 0.91 -6.79 10.31
C THR A 7 -0.13 -6.53 9.22
N ARG A 8 0.01 -5.41 8.54
CA ARG A 8 -0.84 -5.08 7.38
C ARG A 8 -0.76 -6.13 6.29
N SER A 9 -1.88 -6.37 5.60
CA SER A 9 -1.98 -7.31 4.48
C SER A 9 -1.62 -8.75 4.85
N ILE A 10 -1.89 -9.14 6.09
CA ILE A 10 -1.74 -10.49 6.66
C ILE A 10 -0.29 -10.87 6.97
N ASP A 11 0.63 -10.64 6.03
CA ASP A 11 2.02 -11.07 6.14
C ASP A 11 3.03 -9.99 5.71
N LEU A 12 4.30 -10.28 5.87
CA LEU A 12 5.39 -9.36 5.53
C LEU A 12 5.62 -9.25 4.02
N ALA A 13 5.22 -10.24 3.22
CA ALA A 13 5.26 -10.18 1.75
C ALA A 13 4.09 -9.34 1.20
N ARG A 14 3.15 -8.95 2.06
CA ARG A 14 1.97 -8.14 1.74
C ARG A 14 0.98 -8.86 0.82
N THR A 15 0.89 -10.17 0.88
CA THR A 15 0.01 -10.97 -0.01
C THR A 15 -1.47 -10.62 0.11
N GLY A 16 -1.92 -10.16 1.29
CA GLY A 16 -3.33 -9.83 1.55
C GLY A 16 -4.24 -11.06 1.65
N ALA A 17 -3.67 -12.27 1.68
CA ALA A 17 -4.38 -13.54 1.71
C ALA A 17 -4.19 -14.27 3.04
N ASN A 18 -5.27 -14.48 3.78
CA ASN A 18 -5.28 -15.37 4.93
C ASN A 18 -5.64 -16.79 4.49
N THR A 19 -4.63 -17.65 4.35
CA THR A 19 -4.81 -19.04 3.89
C THR A 19 -5.10 -20.02 5.04
N ALA A 20 -5.28 -19.53 6.27
CA ALA A 20 -5.66 -20.33 7.44
C ALA A 20 -7.16 -20.20 7.78
N GLU A 21 -7.96 -19.58 6.90
CA GLU A 21 -9.40 -19.36 7.10
C GLU A 21 -10.19 -20.52 6.48
N SER A 22 -10.92 -21.26 7.31
CA SER A 22 -11.68 -22.43 6.88
C SER A 22 -13.20 -22.33 7.10
N VAL A 23 -13.66 -21.26 7.72
CA VAL A 23 -15.07 -21.03 8.07
C VAL A 23 -15.78 -20.23 6.98
N LEU A 24 -15.14 -19.18 6.46
CA LEU A 24 -15.68 -18.26 5.46
C LEU A 24 -15.49 -18.82 4.05
N THR A 25 -16.01 -20.01 3.78
CA THR A 25 -15.92 -20.64 2.44
C THR A 25 -16.93 -20.03 1.47
N PRO A 26 -16.71 -20.11 0.14
CA PRO A 26 -17.68 -19.63 -0.85
C PRO A 26 -19.07 -20.23 -0.66
N ALA A 27 -19.15 -21.54 -0.38
CA ALA A 27 -20.42 -22.23 -0.15
C ALA A 27 -21.13 -21.70 1.10
N ALA A 28 -20.41 -21.49 2.21
CA ALA A 28 -20.99 -20.99 3.45
C ALA A 28 -21.46 -19.53 3.31
N VAL A 29 -20.65 -18.67 2.69
CA VAL A 29 -21.01 -17.26 2.45
C VAL A 29 -22.25 -17.16 1.54
N LYS A 30 -22.29 -17.95 0.46
CA LYS A 30 -23.43 -17.95 -0.45
C LYS A 30 -24.71 -18.47 0.20
N ALA A 31 -24.62 -19.53 1.02
CA ALA A 31 -25.80 -20.16 1.62
C ALA A 31 -26.37 -19.38 2.80
N ARG A 32 -25.50 -18.75 3.60
CA ARG A 32 -25.90 -18.12 4.87
C ARG A 32 -25.89 -16.59 4.80
N GLY A 33 -25.11 -16.01 3.91
CA GLY A 33 -24.84 -14.58 3.93
C GLY A 33 -23.94 -14.17 5.08
N VAL A 34 -23.79 -12.85 5.26
CA VAL A 34 -22.95 -12.24 6.29
C VAL A 34 -23.77 -11.22 7.08
N LYS A 35 -23.57 -11.18 8.39
CA LYS A 35 -24.23 -10.21 9.29
C LYS A 35 -23.20 -9.56 10.22
N ILE A 36 -23.57 -8.40 10.80
CA ILE A 36 -22.79 -7.76 11.86
C ILE A 36 -22.99 -8.56 13.14
N LEU A 37 -21.89 -9.04 13.73
CA LEU A 37 -21.87 -9.73 15.02
C LEU A 37 -21.62 -8.74 16.16
N LEU A 38 -20.63 -7.83 15.99
CA LEU A 38 -20.23 -6.85 16.99
C LEU A 38 -20.00 -5.49 16.33
N THR A 39 -20.22 -4.43 17.09
CA THR A 39 -19.87 -3.05 16.72
C THR A 39 -19.05 -2.45 17.85
N LEU A 40 -17.74 -2.29 17.60
CA LEU A 40 -16.79 -1.75 18.57
C LEU A 40 -16.65 -0.25 18.36
N GLN A 41 -16.76 0.54 19.43
CA GLN A 41 -16.75 2.01 19.36
C GLN A 41 -15.36 2.57 19.67
N THR A 42 -14.92 3.56 18.90
CA THR A 42 -13.67 4.29 19.09
C THR A 42 -13.90 5.76 19.44
N ASP A 43 -12.85 6.44 19.86
CA ASP A 43 -12.83 7.88 20.20
C ASP A 43 -12.58 8.82 19.01
N ASP A 44 -12.33 8.26 17.84
CA ASP A 44 -12.11 9.04 16.61
C ASP A 44 -13.03 8.53 15.50
N PRO A 45 -13.72 9.43 14.80
CA PRO A 45 -14.55 9.04 13.68
C PRO A 45 -13.75 8.53 12.46
N ARG A 46 -12.41 8.74 12.41
CA ARG A 46 -11.58 8.33 11.26
C ARG A 46 -10.58 7.26 11.66
N ILE A 47 -10.61 6.13 10.95
CA ILE A 47 -9.71 5.00 11.19
C ILE A 47 -9.04 4.63 9.86
N GLU A 48 -7.73 4.90 9.72
CA GLU A 48 -6.94 4.51 8.54
C GLU A 48 -6.06 3.27 8.79
N ALA A 49 -5.73 2.96 10.05
CA ALA A 49 -4.98 1.75 10.40
C ALA A 49 -5.83 0.49 10.21
N GLN A 50 -5.27 -0.55 9.59
CA GLN A 50 -5.89 -1.87 9.51
C GLN A 50 -5.97 -2.50 10.91
N PRO A 51 -7.07 -3.17 11.28
CA PRO A 51 -7.15 -3.97 12.50
C PRO A 51 -6.12 -5.11 12.49
N LEU A 52 -5.54 -5.41 13.65
CA LEU A 52 -4.71 -6.59 13.87
C LEU A 52 -5.47 -7.59 14.76
N TYR A 53 -5.08 -8.85 14.66
CA TYR A 53 -5.75 -9.93 15.39
C TYR A 53 -4.73 -10.90 15.96
N VAL A 54 -4.91 -11.26 17.22
CA VAL A 54 -4.09 -12.26 17.90
C VAL A 54 -4.99 -13.31 18.52
N ALA A 55 -4.82 -14.54 18.09
CA ALA A 55 -5.55 -15.67 18.63
C ALA A 55 -4.90 -16.17 19.93
N GLY A 56 -5.73 -16.59 20.89
CA GLY A 56 -5.27 -17.31 22.07
C GLY A 56 -4.19 -16.59 22.88
N ILE A 57 -4.42 -15.34 23.25
CA ILE A 57 -3.56 -14.62 24.20
C ILE A 57 -4.11 -14.73 25.61
N LYS A 58 -3.28 -15.05 26.60
CA LYS A 58 -3.71 -15.14 28.00
C LYS A 58 -3.84 -13.74 28.59
N ILE A 59 -5.08 -13.36 28.98
CA ILE A 59 -5.38 -12.11 29.67
C ILE A 59 -6.06 -12.45 31.00
N GLY A 60 -5.39 -12.16 32.11
CA GLY A 60 -5.76 -12.71 33.41
C GLY A 60 -5.67 -14.23 33.38
N GLU A 61 -6.74 -14.92 33.79
CA GLU A 61 -6.81 -16.39 33.75
C GLU A 61 -7.47 -16.96 32.49
N THR A 62 -7.89 -16.11 31.55
CA THR A 62 -8.66 -16.52 30.37
C THR A 62 -7.83 -16.39 29.08
N MET A 63 -7.92 -17.40 28.20
CA MET A 63 -7.43 -17.32 26.82
C MET A 63 -8.44 -16.56 25.98
N ARG A 64 -8.00 -15.53 25.27
CA ARG A 64 -8.85 -14.66 24.47
C ARG A 64 -8.33 -14.48 23.05
N ASN A 65 -9.24 -14.28 22.14
CA ASN A 65 -8.93 -13.79 20.80
C ASN A 65 -9.06 -12.26 20.84
N VAL A 66 -8.07 -11.52 20.39
CA VAL A 66 -8.02 -10.07 20.60
C VAL A 66 -7.88 -9.31 19.28
N ILE A 67 -8.75 -8.32 19.11
CA ILE A 67 -8.65 -7.32 18.04
C ILE A 67 -7.91 -6.10 18.58
N TYR A 68 -6.85 -5.66 17.90
CA TYR A 68 -6.13 -4.42 18.18
C TYR A 68 -6.41 -3.40 17.09
N GLN A 69 -6.75 -2.17 17.48
CA GLN A 69 -7.03 -1.07 16.56
C GLN A 69 -6.39 0.22 17.03
N ALA A 70 -5.61 0.83 16.15
CA ALA A 70 -5.10 2.17 16.34
C ALA A 70 -5.99 3.20 15.64
N THR A 71 -6.14 4.38 16.23
CA THR A 71 -6.97 5.48 15.71
C THR A 71 -6.17 6.75 15.45
N MET A 72 -6.72 7.63 14.65
CA MET A 72 -6.12 8.95 14.40
C MET A 72 -6.23 9.90 15.62
N ALA A 73 -6.90 9.49 16.70
CA ALA A 73 -6.85 10.15 18.01
C ALA A 73 -5.59 9.79 18.83
N ASN A 74 -4.62 9.05 18.26
CA ASN A 74 -3.48 8.48 18.99
C ASN A 74 -3.87 7.49 20.09
N THR A 75 -5.00 6.81 19.93
CA THR A 75 -5.44 5.77 20.86
C THR A 75 -5.30 4.39 20.23
N VAL A 76 -4.79 3.44 21.00
CA VAL A 76 -4.77 2.02 20.65
C VAL A 76 -5.76 1.29 21.55
N TYR A 77 -6.61 0.49 20.95
CA TYR A 77 -7.62 -0.33 21.61
C TYR A 77 -7.29 -1.80 21.51
N ALA A 78 -7.70 -2.57 22.49
CA ALA A 78 -7.82 -4.02 22.44
C ALA A 78 -9.21 -4.45 22.91
N TRP A 79 -9.89 -5.25 22.09
CA TRP A 79 -11.16 -5.86 22.43
C TRP A 79 -11.09 -7.37 22.34
N ASP A 80 -11.86 -8.03 23.17
CA ASP A 80 -12.18 -9.43 22.99
C ASP A 80 -12.92 -9.60 21.65
N ALA A 81 -12.38 -10.40 20.76
CA ALA A 81 -12.91 -10.57 19.41
C ALA A 81 -14.22 -11.39 19.37
N ASP A 82 -14.55 -12.09 20.45
CA ASP A 82 -15.71 -12.98 20.52
C ASP A 82 -16.88 -12.33 21.27
N THR A 83 -16.60 -11.49 22.29
CA THR A 83 -17.63 -10.81 23.08
C THR A 83 -17.79 -9.32 22.76
N GLY A 84 -16.76 -8.68 22.22
CA GLY A 84 -16.71 -7.23 21.99
C GLY A 84 -16.33 -6.42 23.22
N ASP A 85 -16.00 -7.08 24.34
CA ASP A 85 -15.59 -6.41 25.56
C ASP A 85 -14.29 -5.63 25.35
N LEU A 86 -14.26 -4.38 25.82
CA LEU A 86 -13.05 -3.59 25.86
C LEU A 86 -12.11 -4.14 26.93
N LEU A 87 -10.96 -4.66 26.51
CA LEU A 87 -9.94 -5.19 27.41
C LEU A 87 -9.04 -4.07 27.94
N TRP A 88 -8.59 -3.20 27.04
CA TRP A 88 -7.86 -2.00 27.38
C TRP A 88 -7.88 -0.97 26.25
N LYS A 89 -7.57 0.28 26.60
CA LYS A 89 -7.24 1.35 25.65
C LYS A 89 -6.06 2.16 26.17
N SER A 90 -5.22 2.63 25.27
CA SER A 90 -4.01 3.40 25.60
C SER A 90 -3.92 4.63 24.71
N SER A 91 -3.84 5.81 25.32
CA SER A 91 -3.59 7.07 24.61
C SER A 91 -2.09 7.37 24.59
N LEU A 92 -1.56 7.69 23.41
CA LEU A 92 -0.13 8.01 23.22
C LEU A 92 0.16 9.51 23.30
N GLY A 93 -0.86 10.35 23.41
CA GLY A 93 -0.74 11.79 23.48
C GLY A 93 -1.67 12.54 22.53
N VAL A 94 -1.66 13.86 22.63
CA VAL A 94 -2.54 14.73 21.84
C VAL A 94 -2.20 14.65 20.37
N PRO A 95 -3.13 14.22 19.47
CA PRO A 95 -2.88 14.17 18.04
C PRO A 95 -2.84 15.59 17.42
N ILE A 96 -2.38 15.67 16.18
CA ILE A 96 -2.50 16.88 15.38
C ILE A 96 -3.95 17.05 14.91
N ASN A 97 -4.46 18.27 14.94
CA ASN A 97 -5.78 18.60 14.42
C ASN A 97 -5.77 18.66 12.88
N GLY A 98 -6.91 18.39 12.29
CA GLY A 98 -7.13 18.52 10.86
C GLY A 98 -6.84 19.96 10.37
N SER A 99 -6.20 20.05 9.20
CA SER A 99 -5.81 21.33 8.59
C SER A 99 -5.64 21.17 7.09
N THR A 100 -6.02 22.18 6.31
CA THR A 100 -5.74 22.26 4.88
C THR A 100 -4.24 22.32 4.55
N ALA A 101 -3.41 22.69 5.52
CA ALA A 101 -1.96 22.62 5.38
C ALA A 101 -1.42 21.18 5.35
N ILE A 102 -2.16 20.22 5.94
CA ILE A 102 -1.79 18.80 5.96
C ILE A 102 -2.48 18.05 4.83
N ASP A 103 -3.74 18.34 4.59
CA ASP A 103 -4.57 17.69 3.57
C ASP A 103 -5.51 18.74 2.95
N VAL A 104 -5.37 18.98 1.67
CA VAL A 104 -6.13 20.00 0.93
C VAL A 104 -7.64 19.84 1.08
N HIS A 105 -8.13 18.62 1.25
CA HIS A 105 -9.56 18.35 1.41
C HIS A 105 -10.02 18.37 2.88
N ASN A 106 -9.07 18.24 3.81
CA ASN A 106 -9.29 18.34 5.26
C ASN A 106 -10.46 17.51 5.80
N ILE A 107 -10.65 16.29 5.28
CA ILE A 107 -11.74 15.40 5.72
C ILE A 107 -11.46 14.72 7.07
N ASN A 108 -10.22 14.72 7.51
CA ASN A 108 -9.79 14.12 8.77
C ASN A 108 -9.77 15.16 9.89
N VAL A 109 -10.45 14.85 11.00
CA VAL A 109 -10.54 15.74 12.17
C VAL A 109 -9.22 15.77 12.94
N LYS A 110 -8.52 14.63 12.96
CA LYS A 110 -7.24 14.43 13.67
C LYS A 110 -6.26 13.70 12.77
N TRP A 111 -4.97 13.86 13.10
CA TRP A 111 -3.85 13.21 12.40
C TRP A 111 -2.88 12.65 13.45
N GLY A 112 -3.23 11.50 14.02
CA GLY A 112 -2.40 10.77 14.96
C GLY A 112 -1.78 9.53 14.33
N ILE A 113 -2.28 8.32 14.68
CA ILE A 113 -1.81 7.06 14.10
C ILE A 113 -2.60 6.77 12.84
N LEU A 114 -1.97 6.95 11.67
CA LEU A 114 -2.57 6.60 10.38
C LEU A 114 -2.16 5.19 9.95
N SER A 115 -0.92 4.82 10.25
CA SER A 115 -0.35 3.55 9.82
C SER A 115 -0.84 2.37 10.64
N THR A 116 -0.93 1.22 10.00
CA THR A 116 -1.14 -0.05 10.71
C THR A 116 0.08 -0.35 11.58
N PRO A 117 -0.10 -0.59 12.88
CA PRO A 117 0.94 -1.06 13.77
C PRO A 117 1.53 -2.41 13.34
N VAL A 118 2.59 -2.85 14.01
CA VAL A 118 3.13 -4.21 13.87
C VAL A 118 3.25 -4.87 15.24
N ILE A 119 2.96 -6.16 15.31
CA ILE A 119 3.02 -6.96 16.54
C ILE A 119 4.21 -7.91 16.47
N ASP A 120 5.06 -7.84 17.50
CA ASP A 120 5.99 -8.90 17.85
C ASP A 120 5.27 -9.87 18.81
N ARG A 121 4.75 -10.95 18.23
CA ARG A 121 3.97 -11.95 18.99
C ARG A 121 4.83 -12.67 20.05
N ALA A 122 6.10 -12.90 19.72
CA ALA A 122 7.01 -13.61 20.62
C ALA A 122 7.39 -12.75 21.84
N ALA A 123 7.62 -11.46 21.62
CA ALA A 123 7.90 -10.50 22.69
C ALA A 123 6.64 -10.02 23.42
N GLY A 124 5.43 -10.24 22.86
CA GLY A 124 4.18 -9.72 23.41
C GLY A 124 4.04 -8.20 23.26
N ILE A 125 4.58 -7.60 22.22
CA ILE A 125 4.65 -6.14 22.06
C ILE A 125 3.98 -5.69 20.74
N LEU A 126 3.17 -4.62 20.86
CA LEU A 126 2.66 -3.87 19.72
C LEU A 126 3.46 -2.57 19.56
N TYR A 127 3.97 -2.35 18.34
CA TYR A 127 4.66 -1.11 17.96
C TYR A 127 3.75 -0.24 17.10
N ALA A 128 3.60 1.05 17.48
CA ALA A 128 2.78 2.02 16.77
C ALA A 128 3.54 3.33 16.58
N CYS A 129 3.40 3.95 15.42
CA CYS A 129 3.97 5.28 15.15
C CYS A 129 2.87 6.34 15.26
N ALA A 130 3.02 7.27 16.19
CA ALA A 130 2.04 8.31 16.49
C ALA A 130 2.57 9.70 16.12
N TRP A 131 1.71 10.55 15.56
CA TRP A 131 2.00 11.97 15.33
C TRP A 131 1.40 12.78 16.46
N ILE A 132 2.24 13.31 17.34
CA ILE A 132 1.86 13.93 18.61
C ILE A 132 2.21 15.41 18.59
N SER A 133 1.29 16.27 19.04
CA SER A 133 1.56 17.68 19.33
C SER A 133 2.44 17.80 20.57
N SER A 134 3.66 18.32 20.41
CA SER A 134 4.64 18.37 21.49
C SER A 134 4.29 19.35 22.61
N ASP A 135 3.43 20.34 22.34
CA ASP A 135 2.93 21.33 23.29
C ASP A 135 1.47 21.09 23.71
N GLY A 136 0.84 20.02 23.19
CA GLY A 136 -0.55 19.69 23.49
C GLY A 136 -1.59 20.58 22.80
N SER A 137 -1.19 21.52 21.94
CA SER A 137 -2.12 22.43 21.25
C SER A 137 -2.91 21.78 20.10
N GLY A 138 -2.41 20.67 19.57
CA GLY A 138 -2.89 20.07 18.34
C GLY A 138 -2.42 20.80 17.06
N ASN A 139 -1.59 21.84 17.18
CA ASN A 139 -1.05 22.54 16.01
C ASN A 139 -0.06 21.64 15.26
N TRP A 140 -0.25 21.49 13.94
CA TRP A 140 0.60 20.62 13.11
C TRP A 140 2.08 21.05 13.11
N GLN A 141 2.38 22.34 13.32
CA GLN A 141 3.75 22.84 13.39
C GLN A 141 4.50 22.35 14.64
N THR A 142 3.77 21.97 15.68
CA THR A 142 4.35 21.39 16.91
C THR A 142 4.41 19.87 16.85
N GLY A 143 3.94 19.28 15.77
CA GLY A 143 3.85 17.83 15.57
C GLY A 143 5.21 17.15 15.52
N ARG A 144 5.34 16.04 16.26
CA ARG A 144 6.50 15.17 16.24
C ARG A 144 6.05 13.73 16.09
N HIS A 145 6.81 12.93 15.34
CA HIS A 145 6.56 11.50 15.22
C HIS A 145 7.28 10.73 16.31
N PHE A 146 6.55 9.83 16.95
CA PHE A 146 7.07 8.98 18.02
C PHE A 146 6.75 7.52 17.74
N LEU A 147 7.71 6.63 18.02
CA LEU A 147 7.45 5.20 18.09
C LEU A 147 7.10 4.82 19.53
N ALA A 148 6.00 4.09 19.70
CA ALA A 148 5.54 3.52 20.96
C ALA A 148 5.72 2.00 20.95
N ALA A 149 5.98 1.41 22.12
CA ALA A 149 5.97 -0.02 22.38
C ALA A 149 4.98 -0.30 23.50
N LEU A 150 3.90 -1.03 23.21
CA LEU A 150 2.81 -1.36 24.13
C LEU A 150 2.78 -2.86 24.40
N ASP A 151 2.60 -3.23 25.64
CA ASP A 151 2.33 -4.61 26.07
C ASP A 151 0.97 -5.07 25.54
N LEU A 152 0.93 -6.23 24.88
CA LEU A 152 -0.30 -6.75 24.25
C LEU A 152 -1.41 -7.07 25.24
N VAL A 153 -1.05 -7.42 26.47
CA VAL A 153 -2.02 -7.87 27.49
C VAL A 153 -2.63 -6.70 28.24
N THR A 154 -1.82 -5.66 28.49
CA THR A 154 -2.20 -4.56 29.39
C THR A 154 -2.36 -3.20 28.69
N GLY A 155 -1.86 -3.06 27.48
CA GLY A 155 -1.79 -1.78 26.76
C GLY A 155 -0.81 -0.77 27.36
N LYS A 156 -0.07 -1.13 28.41
CA LYS A 156 0.89 -0.23 29.05
C LYS A 156 2.17 -0.11 28.21
N PRO A 157 2.85 1.05 28.28
CA PRO A 157 4.19 1.16 27.70
C PRO A 157 5.14 0.12 28.30
N ILE A 158 5.98 -0.46 27.45
CA ILE A 158 7.01 -1.43 27.88
C ILE A 158 8.05 -0.71 28.75
N PRO A 159 8.40 -1.25 29.93
CA PRO A 159 9.46 -0.68 30.77
C PRO A 159 10.77 -0.53 29.99
N GLY A 160 11.41 0.62 30.14
CA GLY A 160 12.64 0.95 29.40
C GLY A 160 12.45 1.38 27.93
N LYS A 161 11.20 1.40 27.45
CA LYS A 161 10.85 1.84 26.07
C LYS A 161 9.86 3.02 26.10
N PRO A 162 10.30 4.22 26.55
CA PRO A 162 9.46 5.41 26.48
C PRO A 162 9.14 5.76 25.02
N LEU A 163 8.21 6.69 24.80
CA LEU A 163 7.96 7.21 23.46
C LEU A 163 9.28 7.69 22.83
N LEU A 164 9.68 7.04 21.74
CA LEU A 164 10.93 7.35 21.03
C LEU A 164 10.66 8.42 19.99
N ASN A 165 11.22 9.61 20.22
CA ASN A 165 11.11 10.73 19.29
C ASN A 165 11.98 10.48 18.05
N LEU A 166 11.40 10.60 16.86
CA LEU A 166 12.09 10.41 15.58
C LEU A 166 12.60 11.73 14.98
N GLU A 167 12.22 12.89 15.57
CA GLU A 167 12.66 14.22 15.11
C GLU A 167 14.17 14.33 15.20
N GLY A 168 14.78 14.93 14.16
CA GLY A 168 16.22 15.15 14.15
C GLY A 168 17.05 13.94 13.73
N THR A 169 16.43 12.79 13.39
CA THR A 169 17.15 11.66 12.79
C THR A 169 17.96 12.11 11.59
N THR A 170 19.22 11.71 11.52
CA THR A 170 20.15 12.12 10.45
C THR A 170 20.41 10.99 9.46
N TYR A 171 20.63 11.37 8.20
CA TYR A 171 21.07 10.50 7.13
C TYR A 171 22.24 11.17 6.38
N ASP A 172 23.34 10.47 6.27
CA ASP A 172 24.48 10.87 5.44
C ASP A 172 24.40 10.13 4.10
N PRO A 173 24.07 10.80 3.00
CA PRO A 173 24.01 10.18 1.68
C PRO A 173 25.38 9.91 1.07
N GLY A 174 26.47 10.44 1.65
CA GLY A 174 27.78 10.44 1.02
C GLY A 174 27.82 11.32 -0.25
N HIS A 175 28.67 10.96 -1.20
CA HIS A 175 28.78 11.64 -2.50
C HIS A 175 29.05 13.16 -2.41
N GLY A 176 29.62 13.65 -1.30
CA GLY A 176 29.84 15.07 -1.05
C GLY A 176 28.58 15.89 -0.81
N LEU A 177 27.45 15.24 -0.57
CA LEU A 177 26.18 15.88 -0.23
C LEU A 177 26.10 16.20 1.27
N PRO A 178 25.31 17.20 1.67
CA PRO A 178 25.12 17.51 3.09
C PRO A 178 24.35 16.40 3.80
N VAL A 179 24.64 16.22 5.08
CA VAL A 179 23.85 15.37 5.97
C VAL A 179 22.43 15.92 6.06
N LEU A 180 21.45 15.06 5.82
CA LEU A 180 20.04 15.40 5.90
C LEU A 180 19.50 15.15 7.29
N GLN A 181 18.49 15.93 7.68
CA GLN A 181 17.81 15.79 8.95
C GLN A 181 16.32 15.58 8.75
N PHE A 182 15.77 14.59 9.42
CA PHE A 182 14.34 14.32 9.43
C PHE A 182 13.59 15.39 10.22
N ARG A 183 12.52 15.92 9.63
CA ARG A 183 11.65 16.92 10.23
C ARG A 183 10.20 16.45 10.18
N SER A 184 9.63 16.16 11.33
CA SER A 184 8.25 15.63 11.47
C SER A 184 7.20 16.52 10.82
N VAL A 185 7.38 17.84 10.87
CA VAL A 185 6.44 18.83 10.31
C VAL A 185 6.34 18.80 8.78
N GLU A 186 7.25 18.09 8.11
CA GLU A 186 7.26 17.94 6.66
C GLU A 186 6.77 16.56 6.22
N ARG A 187 6.44 15.67 7.15
CA ARG A 187 6.25 14.24 6.87
C ARG A 187 4.88 13.73 7.31
N LYS A 188 4.34 12.80 6.52
CA LYS A 188 3.18 11.97 6.88
C LYS A 188 3.63 10.52 7.05
N GLN A 189 3.26 9.90 8.15
CA GLN A 189 3.52 8.50 8.41
C GLN A 189 2.24 7.71 8.13
N ARG A 190 2.08 7.20 6.90
CA ARG A 190 0.90 6.43 6.48
C ARG A 190 1.21 4.97 6.22
N ALA A 191 2.38 4.67 5.64
CA ALA A 191 2.81 3.32 5.35
C ALA A 191 2.85 2.46 6.61
N ALA A 192 2.28 1.26 6.57
CA ALA A 192 2.26 0.33 7.70
C ALA A 192 3.68 0.02 8.20
N LEU A 193 3.80 -0.27 9.47
CA LEU A 193 5.07 -0.70 10.05
C LEU A 193 5.41 -2.13 9.62
N ALA A 194 6.70 -2.46 9.62
CA ALA A 194 7.20 -3.82 9.44
C ALA A 194 8.34 -4.11 10.41
N MET A 195 8.61 -5.39 10.64
CA MET A 195 9.75 -5.82 11.44
C MET A 195 10.73 -6.61 10.59
N VAL A 196 12.03 -6.33 10.76
CA VAL A 196 13.10 -7.09 10.13
C VAL A 196 14.34 -7.10 11.03
N LYS A 197 14.92 -8.28 11.26
CA LYS A 197 16.17 -8.45 12.05
C LYS A 197 16.19 -7.67 13.37
N GLY A 198 15.09 -7.71 14.12
CA GLY A 198 14.98 -7.00 15.41
C GLY A 198 14.85 -5.48 15.30
N ALA A 199 14.50 -4.96 14.13
CA ALA A 199 14.19 -3.55 13.97
C ALA A 199 12.76 -3.33 13.48
N VAL A 200 12.12 -2.26 13.96
CA VAL A 200 10.88 -1.69 13.39
C VAL A 200 11.26 -0.75 12.26
N ILE A 201 10.69 -0.98 11.08
CA ILE A 201 10.88 -0.17 9.89
C ILE A 201 9.70 0.78 9.73
N ILE A 202 10.00 2.07 9.64
CA ILE A 202 9.02 3.16 9.56
C ILE A 202 9.28 3.97 8.30
N CYS A 203 8.29 4.03 7.41
CA CYS A 203 8.39 4.78 6.16
C CYS A 203 7.55 6.05 6.21
N PHE A 204 8.04 7.11 5.57
CA PHE A 204 7.38 8.41 5.55
C PHE A 204 7.21 8.95 4.14
N GLY A 205 6.04 9.44 3.87
CA GLY A 205 5.77 10.35 2.77
C GLY A 205 6.00 11.80 3.16
N THR A 206 5.62 12.71 2.29
CA THR A 206 5.72 14.15 2.49
C THR A 206 4.33 14.79 2.63
N ILE A 207 4.23 15.91 3.30
CA ILE A 207 3.00 16.70 3.40
C ILE A 207 2.81 17.49 2.09
N THR A 208 3.84 18.21 1.67
CA THR A 208 3.83 19.04 0.45
C THR A 208 4.83 18.49 -0.54
N GLU A 209 4.37 17.75 -1.53
CA GLU A 209 5.22 17.04 -2.50
C GLU A 209 6.03 17.98 -3.38
N THR A 210 5.51 19.16 -3.69
CA THR A 210 6.18 20.17 -4.50
C THR A 210 7.25 20.99 -3.75
N SER A 211 7.42 20.77 -2.44
CA SER A 211 8.45 21.44 -1.66
C SER A 211 9.84 20.94 -2.05
N LYS A 212 10.83 21.84 -2.06
CA LYS A 212 12.26 21.48 -2.24
C LYS A 212 12.79 20.57 -1.13
N THR A 213 12.12 20.52 0.03
CA THR A 213 12.44 19.64 1.14
C THR A 213 11.59 18.38 1.19
N ALA A 214 10.70 18.19 0.21
CA ALA A 214 9.91 16.97 0.06
C ALA A 214 10.86 15.79 -0.16
N ARG A 215 10.72 14.73 0.67
CA ARG A 215 11.56 13.53 0.64
C ARG A 215 10.83 12.36 1.26
N GLY A 216 11.03 11.16 0.72
CA GLY A 216 10.69 9.93 1.42
C GLY A 216 11.79 9.56 2.42
N TRP A 217 11.41 8.98 3.56
CA TRP A 217 12.32 8.49 4.57
C TRP A 217 11.99 7.07 4.99
N VAL A 218 13.03 6.29 5.30
CA VAL A 218 12.94 5.01 6.00
C VAL A 218 13.80 5.10 7.23
N ILE A 219 13.21 4.86 8.40
CA ILE A 219 13.89 4.86 9.70
C ILE A 219 13.78 3.45 10.28
N ALA A 220 14.91 2.88 10.70
CA ALA A 220 15.00 1.61 11.41
C ALA A 220 15.28 1.86 12.88
N VAL A 221 14.39 1.36 13.75
CA VAL A 221 14.54 1.43 15.21
C VAL A 221 14.86 0.03 15.73
N ASP A 222 16.01 -0.15 16.33
CA ASP A 222 16.39 -1.40 17.00
C ASP A 222 15.56 -1.58 18.28
N VAL A 223 14.82 -2.70 18.36
CA VAL A 223 13.91 -2.94 19.48
C VAL A 223 14.62 -3.35 20.77
N SER A 224 15.86 -3.83 20.68
CA SER A 224 16.65 -4.25 21.85
C SER A 224 17.28 -3.08 22.56
N THR A 225 17.86 -2.15 21.81
CA THR A 225 18.50 -0.94 22.33
C THR A 225 17.53 0.22 22.49
N TRP A 226 16.35 0.13 21.90
CA TRP A 226 15.33 1.16 21.81
C TRP A 226 15.88 2.48 21.28
N ALA A 227 16.64 2.40 20.20
CA ALA A 227 17.31 3.53 19.57
C ALA A 227 17.16 3.48 18.04
N ILE A 228 17.30 4.65 17.40
CA ILE A 228 17.37 4.75 15.95
C ILE A 228 18.68 4.12 15.50
N ALA A 229 18.58 2.98 14.79
CA ALA A 229 19.73 2.21 14.33
C ALA A 229 20.25 2.70 12.98
N ALA A 230 19.33 3.08 12.07
CA ALA A 230 19.68 3.53 10.73
C ALA A 230 18.58 4.41 10.13
N ALA A 231 18.93 5.21 9.14
CA ALA A 231 17.99 5.97 8.32
C ALA A 231 18.44 5.97 6.86
N TRP A 232 17.48 6.14 5.96
CA TRP A 232 17.69 6.30 4.52
C TRP A 232 16.68 7.31 3.97
N CYS A 233 17.09 8.08 2.95
CA CYS A 233 16.27 9.08 2.30
C CYS A 233 16.21 8.81 0.79
N SER A 234 15.02 8.86 0.23
CA SER A 234 14.76 8.49 -1.19
C SER A 234 15.34 9.47 -2.20
N THR A 235 15.45 10.74 -1.84
CA THR A 235 15.93 11.82 -2.73
C THR A 235 16.85 12.74 -1.96
N ALA A 236 18.15 12.44 -1.98
CA ALA A 236 19.12 13.16 -1.14
C ALA A 236 19.61 14.46 -1.78
N ARG A 237 19.79 14.48 -3.10
CA ARG A 237 20.19 15.67 -3.86
C ARG A 237 18.98 16.48 -4.31
N GLY A 238 17.98 15.79 -4.86
CA GLY A 238 16.77 16.38 -5.40
C GLY A 238 15.65 16.55 -4.37
N SER A 239 14.40 16.27 -4.79
CA SER A 239 13.20 16.38 -3.97
C SER A 239 12.13 15.37 -4.40
N GLY A 240 11.10 15.18 -3.59
CA GLY A 240 10.02 14.22 -3.84
C GLY A 240 10.35 12.80 -3.35
N GLY A 241 9.84 11.79 -4.04
CA GLY A 241 10.07 10.39 -3.69
C GLY A 241 9.44 9.97 -2.38
N GLY A 242 8.29 10.53 -2.02
CA GLY A 242 7.55 10.18 -0.80
C GLY A 242 7.20 8.69 -0.73
N ILE A 243 7.32 8.07 0.45
CA ILE A 243 7.03 6.65 0.68
C ILE A 243 5.75 6.55 1.50
N TRP A 244 4.60 6.62 0.85
CA TRP A 244 3.30 6.61 1.52
C TRP A 244 2.46 5.36 1.22
N MET A 245 2.59 4.74 0.07
CA MET A 245 2.08 3.43 -0.37
C MET A 245 0.62 3.14 0.03
N SER A 246 -0.26 4.14 0.07
CA SER A 246 -1.67 4.02 0.51
C SER A 246 -1.85 3.11 1.74
N ALA A 247 -0.97 3.24 2.69
CA ALA A 247 -0.90 2.43 3.91
C ALA A 247 -0.44 0.97 3.73
N ALA A 248 -0.07 0.51 2.53
CA ALA A 248 0.42 -0.87 2.34
C ALA A 248 1.65 -1.20 3.20
N GLY A 249 2.61 -0.30 3.25
CA GLY A 249 3.85 -0.48 4.01
C GLY A 249 4.94 -1.28 3.26
N PRO A 250 6.17 -1.28 3.79
CA PRO A 250 7.27 -2.02 3.19
C PRO A 250 6.99 -3.52 3.19
N ALA A 251 7.30 -4.18 2.08
CA ALA A 251 7.29 -5.63 2.01
C ALA A 251 8.67 -6.19 2.37
N ILE A 252 8.69 -7.27 3.14
CA ILE A 252 9.93 -7.91 3.60
C ILE A 252 10.06 -9.25 2.90
N GLN A 253 11.15 -9.42 2.18
CA GLN A 253 11.50 -10.66 1.50
C GLN A 253 12.13 -11.67 2.48
N ASN A 254 12.08 -12.96 2.17
CA ASN A 254 12.64 -14.02 3.01
C ASN A 254 14.13 -13.88 3.33
N ASP A 255 14.90 -13.19 2.46
CA ASP A 255 16.30 -12.84 2.72
C ASP A 255 16.47 -11.59 3.61
N ASN A 256 15.37 -11.10 4.19
CA ASN A 256 15.26 -9.87 4.97
C ASN A 256 15.54 -8.57 4.19
N SER A 257 15.46 -8.59 2.87
CA SER A 257 15.45 -7.36 2.08
C SER A 257 14.12 -6.63 2.28
N ILE A 258 14.19 -5.30 2.33
CA ILE A 258 13.06 -4.41 2.54
C ILE A 258 12.72 -3.78 1.19
N TRP A 259 11.50 -4.00 0.70
CA TRP A 259 11.02 -3.36 -0.50
C TRP A 259 10.12 -2.17 -0.18
N VAL A 260 10.46 -1.01 -0.74
CA VAL A 260 9.64 0.21 -0.68
C VAL A 260 9.41 0.74 -2.08
N VAL A 261 8.32 1.48 -2.26
CA VAL A 261 8.00 2.14 -3.53
C VAL A 261 7.79 3.62 -3.28
N THR A 262 8.47 4.44 -4.07
CA THR A 262 8.42 5.89 -3.98
C THR A 262 7.41 6.48 -4.97
N GLY A 263 6.86 7.63 -4.61
CA GLY A 263 6.05 8.45 -5.52
C GLY A 263 6.87 9.44 -6.31
N ASN A 264 6.20 10.45 -6.83
CA ASN A 264 6.78 11.52 -7.65
C ASN A 264 8.05 12.09 -7.04
N GLY A 265 9.11 12.23 -7.85
CA GLY A 265 10.37 12.76 -7.35
C GLY A 265 11.49 12.71 -8.37
N ASP A 266 12.59 13.38 -8.02
CA ASP A 266 13.79 13.38 -8.83
C ASP A 266 14.43 11.97 -8.84
N PHE A 267 15.07 11.61 -9.94
CA PHE A 267 15.69 10.31 -10.13
C PHE A 267 17.07 10.43 -10.81
N ASP A 268 18.11 9.86 -10.17
CA ASP A 268 19.43 9.71 -10.77
C ASP A 268 19.98 8.27 -10.64
N GLY A 269 19.27 7.40 -9.87
CA GLY A 269 19.65 6.02 -9.63
C GLY A 269 20.87 5.85 -8.70
N GLN A 270 21.31 6.91 -8.04
CA GLN A 270 22.43 6.89 -7.12
C GLN A 270 22.08 7.53 -5.77
N THR A 271 21.49 8.73 -5.79
CA THR A 271 21.11 9.50 -4.61
C THR A 271 19.64 9.85 -4.60
N ASP A 272 18.99 9.79 -5.76
CA ASP A 272 17.60 10.15 -5.98
C ASP A 272 16.86 9.01 -6.67
N PHE A 273 15.78 8.56 -6.05
CA PHE A 273 14.99 7.40 -6.44
C PHE A 273 13.49 7.70 -6.44
N GLY A 274 13.06 8.79 -7.08
CA GLY A 274 11.65 9.04 -7.33
C GLY A 274 11.06 8.01 -8.30
N GLU A 275 9.75 7.71 -8.20
CA GLU A 275 9.04 6.77 -9.07
C GLU A 275 9.74 5.42 -9.21
N SER A 276 10.16 4.82 -8.10
CA SER A 276 10.96 3.60 -8.11
C SER A 276 10.52 2.58 -7.08
N ALA A 277 10.66 1.30 -7.40
CA ALA A 277 10.68 0.21 -6.43
C ALA A 277 12.12 -0.04 -5.98
N ILE A 278 12.38 0.06 -4.68
CA ILE A 278 13.72 0.03 -4.11
C ILE A 278 13.83 -1.14 -3.15
N ARG A 279 14.88 -1.93 -3.34
CA ARG A 279 15.30 -2.98 -2.43
C ARG A 279 16.35 -2.42 -1.49
N LEU A 280 16.02 -2.29 -0.22
CA LEU A 280 16.94 -1.88 0.84
C LEU A 280 17.42 -3.10 1.64
N ARG A 281 18.65 -3.03 2.10
CA ARG A 281 19.22 -3.97 3.06
C ARG A 281 19.48 -3.28 4.38
N TYR A 282 18.87 -3.80 5.44
CA TYR A 282 19.18 -3.38 6.80
C TYR A 282 20.31 -4.23 7.38
N THR A 283 21.34 -3.57 7.88
CA THR A 283 22.42 -4.19 8.65
C THR A 283 22.33 -3.65 10.09
N PRO A 284 22.06 -4.50 11.08
CA PRO A 284 22.05 -4.08 12.48
C PRO A 284 23.39 -3.50 12.95
N ALA A 285 23.36 -2.68 13.98
CA ALA A 285 24.57 -2.22 14.65
C ALA A 285 25.33 -3.40 15.29
N MET A 286 26.65 -3.36 15.25
CA MET A 286 27.50 -4.38 15.84
C MET A 286 28.73 -3.75 16.48
N GLY A 287 28.84 -3.81 17.81
CA GLY A 287 29.89 -3.16 18.58
C GLY A 287 29.88 -1.64 18.36
N GLN A 288 30.98 -1.08 17.85
CA GLN A 288 31.13 0.34 17.54
C GLN A 288 30.57 0.73 16.15
N VAL A 289 30.20 -0.27 15.32
CA VAL A 289 29.69 -0.04 13.96
C VAL A 289 28.20 0.27 14.06
N LYS A 290 27.81 1.47 13.59
CA LYS A 290 26.39 1.87 13.49
C LYS A 290 25.66 0.98 12.49
N GLY A 291 24.38 0.74 12.73
CA GLY A 291 23.50 0.10 11.76
C GLY A 291 23.39 0.93 10.47
N SER A 292 23.00 0.30 9.39
CA SER A 292 22.85 0.97 8.10
C SER A 292 21.63 0.47 7.33
N LEU A 293 21.09 1.35 6.48
CA LEU A 293 20.16 1.05 5.40
C LEU A 293 20.85 1.40 4.09
N SER A 294 21.02 0.41 3.21
CA SER A 294 21.68 0.59 1.91
C SER A 294 20.80 0.10 0.77
N VAL A 295 20.90 0.75 -0.39
CA VAL A 295 20.23 0.30 -1.62
C VAL A 295 20.94 -0.95 -2.14
N ALA A 296 20.20 -2.05 -2.26
CA ALA A 296 20.67 -3.33 -2.75
C ALA A 296 20.19 -3.61 -4.19
N GLY A 297 19.38 -2.73 -4.73
CA GLY A 297 18.84 -2.75 -6.08
C GLY A 297 17.58 -1.91 -6.18
N TRP A 298 17.20 -1.59 -7.40
CA TRP A 298 16.00 -0.81 -7.68
C TRP A 298 15.47 -1.10 -9.07
N TRP A 299 14.22 -0.75 -9.29
CA TRP A 299 13.56 -0.75 -10.58
C TRP A 299 12.73 0.53 -10.73
N THR A 300 12.73 1.10 -11.92
CA THR A 300 11.85 2.23 -12.28
C THR A 300 11.19 1.97 -13.63
N PRO A 301 9.93 2.37 -13.81
CA PRO A 301 9.29 2.33 -15.13
C PRO A 301 9.88 3.34 -16.13
N TRP A 302 10.69 4.27 -15.67
CA TRP A 302 11.24 5.34 -16.49
C TRP A 302 12.44 4.87 -17.31
N THR A 303 12.50 5.35 -18.53
CA THR A 303 13.62 5.18 -19.46
C THR A 303 14.58 6.39 -19.38
N ASP A 304 15.20 6.80 -20.47
CA ASP A 304 16.06 8.00 -20.53
C ASP A 304 15.35 9.28 -20.06
N GLY A 305 14.02 9.34 -20.18
CA GLY A 305 13.22 10.40 -19.60
C GLY A 305 13.31 10.49 -18.06
N ALA A 306 13.57 9.38 -17.38
CA ALA A 306 13.77 9.39 -15.93
C ALA A 306 15.07 10.08 -15.53
N ARG A 307 16.08 10.03 -16.38
CA ARG A 307 17.31 10.80 -16.22
C ARG A 307 17.07 12.29 -16.34
N ALA A 308 16.10 12.67 -17.16
CA ALA A 308 15.61 14.02 -17.28
C ALA A 308 14.66 14.40 -16.12
N GLY A 309 14.28 13.48 -15.23
CA GLY A 309 13.44 13.79 -14.07
C GLY A 309 14.10 14.80 -13.13
N ALA A 310 15.40 14.67 -12.90
CA ALA A 310 16.19 15.69 -12.18
C ALA A 310 16.26 17.02 -12.97
N ASP A 311 16.24 16.94 -14.30
CA ASP A 311 16.29 18.05 -15.24
C ASP A 311 14.91 18.47 -15.74
N LEU A 312 13.84 17.74 -15.41
CA LEU A 312 12.48 18.00 -15.88
C LEU A 312 11.84 19.28 -15.27
N LYS A 313 12.55 19.95 -14.39
CA LYS A 313 12.23 21.32 -14.01
C LYS A 313 12.74 22.27 -15.08
N GLY A 314 11.93 22.52 -16.12
CA GLY A 314 12.27 23.44 -17.19
C GLY A 314 12.27 22.83 -18.59
N GLU A 315 13.23 23.18 -19.43
CA GLU A 315 13.28 22.80 -20.85
C GLU A 315 13.39 21.28 -21.11
N ALA A 316 13.91 20.52 -20.16
CA ALA A 316 14.00 19.07 -20.30
C ALA A 316 12.63 18.38 -20.32
N ALA A 317 11.62 19.00 -19.72
CA ALA A 317 10.24 18.54 -19.81
C ALA A 317 9.71 18.47 -21.25
N THR A 318 10.25 19.26 -22.14
CA THR A 318 9.89 19.25 -23.57
C THR A 318 10.53 18.10 -24.35
N ARG A 319 11.52 17.40 -23.78
CA ARG A 319 12.24 16.31 -24.45
C ARG A 319 11.52 14.95 -24.41
N LEU A 320 10.52 14.79 -23.57
CA LEU A 320 9.61 13.64 -23.61
C LEU A 320 8.47 13.83 -24.63
N THR A 321 8.71 14.61 -25.67
CA THR A 321 7.79 14.71 -26.80
C THR A 321 7.74 13.39 -27.58
N ALA A 322 6.66 13.20 -28.35
CA ALA A 322 6.51 12.02 -29.21
C ALA A 322 7.78 11.68 -30.01
N SER A 323 8.54 12.69 -30.45
CA SER A 323 9.80 12.49 -31.21
C SER A 323 10.94 11.96 -30.34
N ALA A 324 10.98 12.27 -29.04
CA ALA A 324 11.95 11.67 -28.13
C ALA A 324 11.60 10.20 -27.85
N LEU A 325 10.31 9.89 -27.79
CA LEU A 325 9.79 8.55 -27.62
C LEU A 325 10.01 7.66 -28.85
N GLU A 326 10.07 8.25 -30.05
CA GLU A 326 10.37 7.54 -31.29
C GLU A 326 11.83 7.05 -31.38
N LYS A 327 12.73 7.64 -30.59
CA LYS A 327 14.15 7.25 -30.54
C LYS A 327 14.44 6.05 -29.69
N PHE A 328 13.47 5.61 -28.86
CA PHE A 328 13.62 4.37 -28.12
C PHE A 328 13.54 3.17 -29.07
N PRO A 329 14.39 2.16 -28.90
CA PRO A 329 14.33 0.99 -29.74
C PRO A 329 12.90 0.47 -29.70
N LYS A 330 12.34 0.20 -30.87
CA LYS A 330 11.00 -0.41 -31.03
C LYS A 330 11.01 -1.81 -30.44
N VAL A 331 11.11 -1.91 -29.14
CA VAL A 331 10.79 -3.14 -28.43
C VAL A 331 9.28 -3.24 -28.53
N SER A 332 8.81 -4.08 -29.42
CA SER A 332 7.42 -4.17 -29.88
C SER A 332 6.39 -4.38 -28.75
N ASN A 333 6.85 -4.65 -27.54
CA ASN A 333 6.02 -4.93 -26.37
C ASN A 333 6.35 -4.06 -25.15
N PHE A 334 7.34 -3.17 -25.22
CA PHE A 334 7.61 -2.26 -24.12
C PHE A 334 6.69 -1.05 -24.21
N ARG A 335 5.68 -1.04 -23.36
CA ARG A 335 4.54 -0.13 -23.46
C ARG A 335 4.60 1.06 -22.52
N LEU A 336 5.65 1.18 -21.71
CA LEU A 336 5.70 2.19 -20.67
C LEU A 336 5.80 3.61 -21.25
N VAL A 337 6.79 3.84 -22.08
CA VAL A 337 7.01 5.14 -22.70
C VAL A 337 5.90 5.47 -23.71
N PRO A 338 5.50 4.54 -24.61
CA PRO A 338 4.28 4.73 -25.38
C PRO A 338 3.03 4.93 -24.55
N HIS A 339 2.95 4.29 -23.37
CA HIS A 339 1.83 4.44 -22.44
C HIS A 339 1.75 5.87 -21.90
N LEU A 340 2.83 6.41 -21.36
CA LEU A 340 2.86 7.79 -20.86
C LEU A 340 2.52 8.83 -21.94
N ALA A 341 3.04 8.65 -23.16
CA ALA A 341 2.68 9.49 -24.28
C ALA A 341 1.20 9.36 -24.67
N ARG A 342 0.64 8.16 -24.59
CA ARG A 342 -0.77 7.89 -24.88
C ARG A 342 -1.70 8.46 -23.83
N MET A 343 -1.25 8.54 -22.58
CA MET A 343 -1.97 9.21 -21.51
C MET A 343 -2.01 10.73 -21.70
N GLY A 344 -1.37 11.26 -22.75
CA GLY A 344 -1.28 12.69 -23.00
C GLY A 344 -0.51 13.43 -21.91
N VAL A 345 0.30 12.72 -21.12
CA VAL A 345 1.16 13.33 -20.12
C VAL A 345 2.17 14.19 -20.87
N LYS A 346 1.98 15.49 -20.78
CA LYS A 346 2.92 16.46 -21.34
C LYS A 346 4.16 16.44 -20.46
N ALA A 347 5.30 16.50 -21.09
CA ALA A 347 6.57 16.52 -20.40
C ALA A 347 6.64 17.63 -19.33
N ARG A 348 6.02 18.79 -19.58
CA ARG A 348 5.91 19.88 -18.60
C ARG A 348 5.05 19.51 -17.37
N ASP A 349 4.01 18.71 -17.57
CA ASP A 349 3.09 18.30 -16.50
C ASP A 349 3.80 17.27 -15.60
N MET A 350 4.60 16.40 -16.20
CA MET A 350 5.52 15.50 -15.49
C MET A 350 6.61 16.29 -14.75
N GLY A 351 7.15 17.34 -15.33
CA GLY A 351 8.16 18.19 -14.71
C GLY A 351 7.62 19.03 -13.54
N ALA A 352 6.38 19.51 -13.61
CA ALA A 352 5.79 20.38 -12.58
C ALA A 352 5.32 19.60 -11.35
N ALA A 353 4.67 18.46 -11.55
CA ALA A 353 4.13 17.59 -10.51
C ALA A 353 4.58 16.14 -10.71
N TRP A 354 5.56 15.94 -11.56
CA TRP A 354 5.96 14.63 -12.07
C TRP A 354 4.75 13.83 -12.60
N GLY A 355 3.75 14.54 -13.12
CA GLY A 355 2.52 13.99 -13.68
C GLY A 355 1.57 13.36 -12.67
N ASP A 356 1.84 13.47 -11.38
CA ASP A 356 1.06 12.84 -10.29
C ASP A 356 0.85 11.33 -10.52
N GLN A 357 1.88 10.64 -11.01
CA GLN A 357 1.80 9.23 -11.38
C GLN A 357 2.00 8.29 -10.18
N ASP A 358 2.66 8.77 -9.13
CA ASP A 358 2.93 8.05 -7.88
C ASP A 358 2.95 6.54 -8.02
N LEU A 359 4.04 6.01 -8.54
CA LEU A 359 4.24 4.55 -8.68
C LEU A 359 3.99 3.83 -7.35
N GLY A 360 4.32 4.49 -6.23
CA GLY A 360 4.12 3.98 -4.89
C GLY A 360 2.68 3.97 -4.39
N ALA A 361 1.69 4.42 -5.16
CA ALA A 361 0.33 4.58 -4.65
C ALA A 361 -0.25 3.26 -4.10
N GLY A 362 -0.09 2.14 -4.79
CA GLY A 362 -0.61 0.83 -4.37
C GLY A 362 0.35 -0.02 -3.53
N GLY A 363 1.62 0.41 -3.36
CA GLY A 363 2.65 -0.39 -2.69
C GLY A 363 3.15 -1.57 -3.52
N ILE A 364 3.82 -2.53 -2.87
CA ILE A 364 4.36 -3.73 -3.51
C ILE A 364 3.96 -4.99 -2.76
N VAL A 365 3.68 -6.06 -3.52
CA VAL A 365 3.39 -7.41 -3.03
C VAL A 365 4.43 -8.38 -3.57
N LEU A 366 4.96 -9.27 -2.73
CA LEU A 366 5.98 -10.23 -3.15
C LEU A 366 5.36 -11.61 -3.37
N ILE A 367 5.67 -12.21 -4.53
CA ILE A 367 5.38 -13.61 -4.85
C ILE A 367 6.73 -14.33 -4.94
N GLU A 368 7.29 -14.63 -3.77
CA GLU A 368 8.69 -15.01 -3.66
C GLU A 368 9.06 -16.31 -4.40
N HIS A 369 8.19 -17.31 -4.36
CA HIS A 369 8.44 -18.58 -5.03
C HIS A 369 8.51 -18.46 -6.56
N LEU A 370 7.93 -17.38 -7.11
CA LEU A 370 8.07 -17.02 -8.53
C LEU A 370 9.16 -15.96 -8.77
N GLY A 371 9.71 -15.38 -7.70
CA GLY A 371 10.66 -14.27 -7.79
C GLY A 371 10.05 -12.99 -8.38
N ILE A 372 8.77 -12.73 -8.10
CA ILE A 372 8.00 -11.62 -8.67
C ILE A 372 7.56 -10.65 -7.57
N GLY A 373 7.64 -9.34 -7.87
CA GLY A 373 6.95 -8.27 -7.18
C GLY A 373 5.82 -7.70 -8.04
N LEU A 374 4.63 -7.53 -7.46
CA LEU A 374 3.51 -6.82 -8.06
C LEU A 374 3.43 -5.44 -7.45
N LEU A 375 3.40 -4.39 -8.27
CA LEU A 375 3.24 -3.01 -7.79
C LEU A 375 2.33 -2.21 -8.72
N SER A 376 1.70 -1.20 -8.16
CA SER A 376 0.68 -0.41 -8.86
C SER A 376 0.73 1.06 -8.45
N GLY A 377 0.38 1.93 -9.37
CA GLY A 377 0.45 3.37 -9.21
C GLY A 377 -0.77 4.12 -9.77
N LYS A 378 -0.69 5.44 -9.73
CA LYS A 378 -1.73 6.32 -10.27
C LYS A 378 -1.78 6.32 -11.81
N ASP A 379 -0.79 5.75 -12.47
CA ASP A 379 -0.83 5.51 -13.92
C ASP A 379 -1.82 4.41 -14.34
N GLY A 380 -2.42 3.71 -13.36
CA GLY A 380 -3.40 2.65 -13.61
C GLY A 380 -2.78 1.36 -14.13
N ILE A 381 -1.47 1.19 -13.98
CA ILE A 381 -0.75 0.01 -14.44
C ILE A 381 -0.39 -0.88 -13.24
N LEU A 382 -0.65 -2.16 -13.38
CA LEU A 382 -0.11 -3.18 -12.48
C LEU A 382 1.17 -3.75 -13.09
N TYR A 383 2.30 -3.44 -12.47
CA TYR A 383 3.61 -3.90 -12.90
C TYR A 383 3.99 -5.22 -12.28
N THR A 384 4.65 -6.05 -13.04
CA THR A 384 5.32 -7.26 -12.57
C THR A 384 6.82 -7.06 -12.72
N ILE A 385 7.57 -7.12 -11.61
CA ILE A 385 9.02 -6.94 -11.60
C ILE A 385 9.75 -8.18 -11.10
N ASP A 386 10.99 -8.37 -11.53
CA ASP A 386 11.87 -9.42 -11.01
C ASP A 386 12.49 -8.97 -9.68
N ILE A 387 12.20 -9.69 -8.60
CA ILE A 387 12.75 -9.41 -7.26
C ILE A 387 13.96 -10.28 -6.90
N THR A 388 14.33 -11.24 -7.73
CA THR A 388 15.48 -12.13 -7.47
C THR A 388 16.79 -11.43 -7.77
N ASN A 389 16.81 -10.66 -8.84
CA ASN A 389 17.96 -9.85 -9.24
C ASN A 389 17.44 -8.54 -9.84
N PRO A 390 16.95 -7.62 -9.01
CA PRO A 390 16.40 -6.36 -9.50
C PRO A 390 17.47 -5.55 -10.26
N GLY A 391 18.76 -5.73 -9.91
CA GLY A 391 19.87 -5.06 -10.56
C GLY A 391 19.66 -3.55 -10.67
N ASP A 392 20.68 -2.79 -10.95
CA ASP A 392 20.51 -1.39 -11.34
C ASP A 392 19.82 -1.37 -12.71
N THR A 393 18.51 -1.32 -12.75
CA THR A 393 17.75 -1.46 -13.97
C THR A 393 17.25 -0.10 -14.47
N ARG A 394 18.17 0.76 -14.81
CA ARG A 394 17.89 1.80 -15.82
C ARG A 394 18.16 1.24 -17.21
N PRO A 395 17.15 1.16 -18.07
CA PRO A 395 17.39 0.76 -19.45
C PRO A 395 18.46 1.61 -20.15
N ALA A 396 18.58 2.88 -19.79
CA ALA A 396 19.51 3.82 -20.37
C ALA A 396 20.98 3.62 -19.98
N ASP A 397 21.23 3.08 -18.78
CA ASP A 397 22.60 2.87 -18.26
C ASP A 397 23.12 1.46 -18.55
N LEU A 398 22.28 0.60 -19.07
CA LEU A 398 22.66 -0.74 -19.47
C LEU A 398 23.30 -0.68 -20.86
N ALA A 399 24.42 -1.39 -21.05
CA ALA A 399 24.90 -1.66 -22.38
C ALA A 399 23.72 -2.16 -23.24
N PRO A 400 23.61 -1.75 -24.52
CA PRO A 400 22.41 -2.02 -25.34
C PRO A 400 21.90 -3.46 -25.29
N ALA A 401 22.79 -4.45 -25.20
CA ALA A 401 22.42 -5.85 -25.06
C ALA A 401 21.77 -6.17 -23.70
N LYS A 402 22.22 -5.55 -22.61
CA LYS A 402 21.62 -5.70 -21.28
C LYS A 402 20.29 -4.97 -21.16
N ALA A 403 20.21 -3.79 -21.74
CA ALA A 403 18.95 -3.04 -21.85
C ALA A 403 17.91 -3.87 -22.61
N ALA A 404 18.25 -4.39 -23.79
CA ALA A 404 17.36 -5.25 -24.58
C ALA A 404 16.91 -6.50 -23.81
N MET A 405 17.78 -7.13 -23.03
CA MET A 405 17.44 -8.32 -22.24
C MET A 405 16.49 -7.98 -21.07
N ASN A 406 16.67 -6.85 -20.39
CA ASN A 406 15.75 -6.40 -19.34
C ASN A 406 14.41 -5.92 -19.93
N TYR A 407 14.43 -5.25 -21.07
CA TYR A 407 13.23 -4.94 -21.81
C TYR A 407 12.49 -6.18 -22.31
N ALA A 408 13.20 -7.22 -22.73
CA ALA A 408 12.59 -8.49 -23.11
C ALA A 408 11.96 -9.20 -21.91
N LYS A 409 12.58 -9.16 -20.73
CA LYS A 409 11.99 -9.66 -19.50
C LYS A 409 10.73 -8.89 -19.10
N LEU A 410 10.75 -7.57 -19.18
CA LEU A 410 9.59 -6.73 -18.93
C LEU A 410 8.53 -6.87 -20.03
N ALA A 411 8.96 -7.08 -21.28
CA ALA A 411 8.06 -7.28 -22.42
C ALA A 411 7.42 -8.67 -22.44
N ALA A 412 8.08 -9.67 -21.88
CA ALA A 412 7.50 -11.00 -21.65
C ALA A 412 6.51 -11.03 -20.50
N GLN A 413 6.49 -9.99 -19.68
CA GLN A 413 5.53 -9.83 -18.59
C GLN A 413 4.46 -8.84 -19.06
N PRO A 414 3.20 -9.25 -19.25
CA PRO A 414 2.18 -8.33 -19.68
C PRO A 414 2.04 -7.23 -18.64
N ILE A 415 2.18 -6.00 -19.07
CA ILE A 415 1.76 -4.85 -18.30
C ILE A 415 0.25 -4.95 -18.19
N LEU A 416 -0.20 -5.26 -17.00
CA LEU A 416 -1.61 -5.44 -16.72
C LEU A 416 -2.24 -4.07 -16.61
N TYR A 417 -2.83 -3.61 -17.71
CA TYR A 417 -3.68 -2.43 -17.66
C TYR A 417 -4.93 -2.77 -16.85
N THR A 418 -5.06 -2.19 -15.68
CA THR A 418 -6.26 -2.39 -14.86
C THR A 418 -7.40 -1.47 -15.28
N TYR A 419 -7.13 -0.52 -16.16
CA TYR A 419 -8.15 0.40 -16.58
C TYR A 419 -8.19 0.75 -17.97
N PHE A 420 -9.36 0.56 -18.44
CA PHE A 420 -9.81 1.05 -19.72
C PHE A 420 -11.21 1.61 -19.53
N ASP A 421 -11.57 2.64 -20.29
CA ASP A 421 -12.95 3.03 -20.51
C ASP A 421 -13.79 1.74 -20.66
N ALA A 422 -14.97 1.67 -20.05
CA ALA A 422 -15.84 0.51 -20.11
C ALA A 422 -16.19 0.06 -21.53
N SER A 423 -15.90 0.90 -22.53
CA SER A 423 -16.02 0.60 -23.97
C SER A 423 -14.81 -0.13 -24.57
N VAL A 424 -13.72 -0.33 -23.79
CA VAL A 424 -12.48 -0.94 -24.27
C VAL A 424 -12.35 -2.34 -23.71
N ASP A 425 -12.21 -3.31 -24.60
CA ASP A 425 -11.96 -4.72 -24.26
C ASP A 425 -10.76 -4.87 -23.31
N PRO A 426 -10.96 -5.39 -22.09
CA PRO A 426 -9.90 -5.59 -21.12
C PRO A 426 -8.92 -6.71 -21.50
N VAL A 427 -9.29 -7.58 -22.42
CA VAL A 427 -8.47 -8.75 -22.83
C VAL A 427 -7.40 -8.37 -23.83
N THR A 428 -7.72 -7.48 -24.75
CA THR A 428 -6.78 -6.96 -25.75
C THR A 428 -6.83 -5.45 -25.76
N PRO A 429 -6.01 -4.76 -24.96
CA PRO A 429 -5.97 -3.33 -24.99
C PRO A 429 -5.62 -2.87 -26.40
N ASN A 430 -6.60 -2.32 -27.13
CA ASN A 430 -6.38 -1.79 -28.44
C ASN A 430 -5.45 -0.57 -28.35
N PRO A 431 -4.23 -0.63 -28.89
CA PRO A 431 -3.31 0.48 -28.87
C PRO A 431 -3.87 1.78 -29.46
N ALA A 432 -4.84 1.70 -30.37
CA ALA A 432 -5.45 2.85 -30.99
C ALA A 432 -6.43 3.59 -30.04
N THR A 433 -7.14 2.85 -29.19
CA THR A 433 -8.06 3.45 -28.21
C THR A 433 -7.35 4.03 -26.99
N LEU A 434 -6.22 3.44 -26.59
CA LEU A 434 -5.35 4.02 -25.56
C LEU A 434 -4.81 5.41 -25.92
N ASN A 435 -4.64 5.69 -27.22
CA ASN A 435 -4.20 7.01 -27.68
C ASN A 435 -5.26 8.12 -27.51
N GLN A 436 -6.49 7.78 -27.18
CA GLN A 436 -7.62 8.71 -27.06
C GLN A 436 -7.93 9.10 -25.62
N LEU A 437 -7.33 8.44 -24.63
CA LEU A 437 -7.56 8.78 -23.23
C LEU A 437 -6.72 9.99 -22.83
N PRO A 438 -7.34 11.09 -22.35
CA PRO A 438 -6.60 12.22 -21.79
C PRO A 438 -5.79 11.77 -20.55
N ALA A 439 -4.68 12.45 -20.30
CA ALA A 439 -3.73 12.16 -19.23
C ALA A 439 -4.35 12.09 -17.81
N ASN A 440 -5.44 12.79 -17.60
CA ASN A 440 -6.16 12.85 -16.33
C ASN A 440 -7.30 11.83 -16.21
N ARG A 441 -7.32 10.80 -17.06
CA ARG A 441 -8.35 9.75 -17.07
C ARG A 441 -7.80 8.36 -16.83
N THR A 442 -6.74 8.24 -16.07
CA THR A 442 -6.29 6.95 -15.58
C THR A 442 -7.04 6.57 -14.31
N HIS A 443 -7.41 5.33 -14.22
CA HIS A 443 -8.00 4.78 -13.01
C HIS A 443 -6.85 4.48 -12.04
N HIS A 444 -6.61 5.34 -11.09
CA HIS A 444 -5.52 5.20 -10.14
C HIS A 444 -5.67 3.91 -9.33
N LEU A 445 -4.57 3.22 -9.15
CA LEU A 445 -4.48 2.04 -8.30
C LEU A 445 -3.88 2.42 -6.97
N HIS A 446 -4.73 2.71 -6.00
CA HIS A 446 -4.32 2.93 -4.60
C HIS A 446 -4.44 1.66 -3.76
N GLY A 447 -5.29 0.72 -4.19
CA GLY A 447 -5.41 -0.58 -3.54
C GLY A 447 -4.17 -1.44 -3.81
N THR A 448 -3.61 -2.03 -2.74
CA THR A 448 -2.56 -3.04 -2.90
C THR A 448 -3.16 -4.29 -3.52
N PRO A 449 -2.56 -4.88 -4.56
CA PRO A 449 -3.00 -6.16 -5.09
C PRO A 449 -3.05 -7.24 -4.00
N VAL A 450 -3.91 -8.24 -4.21
CA VAL A 450 -3.94 -9.45 -3.39
C VAL A 450 -3.48 -10.61 -4.24
N THR A 451 -2.65 -11.49 -3.69
CA THR A 451 -2.17 -12.67 -4.41
C THR A 451 -2.36 -13.94 -3.59
N TRP A 452 -2.72 -15.02 -4.28
CA TRP A 452 -3.01 -16.31 -3.66
C TRP A 452 -2.78 -17.45 -4.64
N PHE A 453 -2.29 -18.59 -4.14
CA PHE A 453 -2.18 -19.81 -4.95
C PHE A 453 -3.46 -20.64 -4.84
N SER A 454 -4.18 -20.74 -5.94
CA SER A 454 -5.38 -21.55 -6.09
C SER A 454 -5.04 -22.95 -6.60
N ALA A 455 -5.62 -23.99 -6.00
CA ALA A 455 -5.49 -25.35 -6.50
C ALA A 455 -6.09 -25.53 -7.93
N ILE A 456 -7.01 -24.64 -8.33
CA ILE A 456 -7.70 -24.71 -9.63
C ILE A 456 -6.97 -23.87 -10.69
N HIS A 457 -6.57 -22.63 -10.34
CA HIS A 457 -6.06 -21.64 -11.30
C HIS A 457 -4.56 -21.35 -11.17
N GLY A 458 -3.86 -21.99 -10.22
CA GLY A 458 -2.47 -21.67 -9.90
C GLY A 458 -2.32 -20.33 -9.20
N GLN A 459 -1.23 -19.60 -9.47
CA GLN A 459 -0.98 -18.32 -8.84
C GLN A 459 -1.89 -17.24 -9.39
N MET A 460 -2.80 -16.79 -8.57
CA MET A 460 -3.76 -15.72 -8.89
C MET A 460 -3.37 -14.39 -8.26
N HIS A 461 -3.85 -13.31 -8.85
CA HIS A 461 -3.87 -12.01 -8.22
C HIS A 461 -5.12 -11.22 -8.59
N PHE A 462 -5.52 -10.33 -7.69
CA PHE A 462 -6.70 -9.49 -7.79
C PHE A 462 -6.30 -8.03 -7.57
N CYS A 463 -6.92 -7.13 -8.32
CA CYS A 463 -6.72 -5.70 -8.17
C CYS A 463 -7.93 -4.95 -8.70
N GLY A 464 -8.20 -3.78 -8.13
CA GLY A 464 -9.24 -2.88 -8.63
C GLY A 464 -8.89 -1.44 -8.28
N GLY A 465 -9.18 -0.50 -9.14
CA GLY A 465 -8.84 0.88 -8.95
C GLY A 465 -10.04 1.81 -8.81
N GLU A 466 -9.78 3.09 -8.92
CA GLU A 466 -10.80 4.13 -8.93
C GLU A 466 -11.73 3.97 -10.13
N ASN A 467 -13.02 4.16 -9.94
CA ASN A 467 -14.05 4.11 -10.98
C ASN A 467 -14.04 2.79 -11.79
N GLY A 468 -13.65 1.69 -11.16
CA GLY A 468 -13.46 0.46 -11.90
C GLY A 468 -13.85 -0.82 -11.17
N ASN A 469 -13.86 -1.90 -11.95
CA ASN A 469 -14.21 -3.23 -11.49
C ASN A 469 -13.05 -3.89 -10.72
N LEU A 470 -13.37 -4.81 -9.83
CA LEU A 470 -12.41 -5.79 -9.35
C LEU A 470 -12.02 -6.72 -10.51
N ARG A 471 -10.73 -7.00 -10.68
CA ARG A 471 -10.21 -7.84 -11.75
C ARG A 471 -9.35 -8.96 -11.20
N ALA A 472 -9.37 -10.09 -11.90
CA ALA A 472 -8.60 -11.29 -11.58
C ALA A 472 -7.70 -11.69 -12.74
N TRP A 473 -6.50 -12.15 -12.39
CA TRP A 473 -5.53 -12.75 -13.31
C TRP A 473 -4.91 -14.00 -12.70
N THR A 474 -4.36 -14.84 -13.54
CA THR A 474 -3.43 -15.91 -13.14
C THR A 474 -2.05 -15.65 -13.69
N ILE A 475 -1.00 -16.12 -13.00
CA ILE A 475 0.38 -16.05 -13.45
C ILE A 475 0.82 -17.44 -13.88
N GLY A 476 1.14 -17.60 -15.16
CA GLY A 476 1.63 -18.86 -15.72
C GLY A 476 3.13 -19.12 -15.45
N PRO A 477 3.63 -20.30 -15.85
CA PRO A 477 5.03 -20.72 -15.61
C PRO A 477 6.09 -19.77 -16.19
N ALA A 478 5.77 -19.10 -17.30
CA ALA A 478 6.66 -18.11 -17.94
C ALA A 478 6.58 -16.73 -17.24
N LYS A 479 5.96 -16.64 -16.06
CA LYS A 479 5.69 -15.39 -15.33
C LYS A 479 4.84 -14.40 -16.11
N VAL A 480 4.02 -14.91 -17.03
CA VAL A 480 3.06 -14.14 -17.82
C VAL A 480 1.70 -14.20 -17.13
N SER A 481 1.09 -13.03 -16.96
CA SER A 481 -0.27 -12.94 -16.41
C SER A 481 -1.31 -13.09 -17.51
N PHE A 482 -2.35 -13.85 -17.19
CA PHE A 482 -3.51 -14.05 -18.06
C PHE A 482 -4.75 -13.52 -17.34
N TYR A 483 -5.50 -12.69 -18.02
CA TYR A 483 -6.76 -12.16 -17.51
C TYR A 483 -7.80 -13.26 -17.39
N LEU A 484 -8.51 -13.28 -16.26
CA LEU A 484 -9.55 -14.27 -15.98
C LEU A 484 -10.96 -13.68 -15.98
N GLY A 485 -11.10 -12.43 -15.57
CA GLY A 485 -12.40 -11.77 -15.50
C GLY A 485 -12.46 -10.58 -14.56
N CYS A 486 -13.65 -9.98 -14.46
CA CYS A 486 -13.92 -8.84 -13.57
C CYS A 486 -15.28 -8.99 -12.87
N SER A 487 -15.45 -8.20 -11.79
CA SER A 487 -16.76 -8.05 -11.14
C SER A 487 -17.72 -7.22 -11.97
N ALA A 488 -19.02 -7.36 -11.70
CA ALA A 488 -20.03 -6.45 -12.24
C ALA A 488 -19.98 -5.07 -11.55
N GLU A 489 -19.59 -5.03 -10.27
CA GLU A 489 -19.57 -3.83 -9.46
C GLU A 489 -18.37 -2.95 -9.78
N VAL A 490 -18.59 -1.64 -9.67
CA VAL A 490 -17.61 -0.58 -9.92
C VAL A 490 -17.43 0.24 -8.65
N ALA A 491 -16.19 0.50 -8.28
CA ALA A 491 -15.88 1.43 -7.19
C ALA A 491 -16.20 2.87 -7.59
N SER A 492 -16.72 3.65 -6.65
CA SER A 492 -17.01 5.08 -6.84
C SER A 492 -17.93 5.39 -8.04
N PRO A 493 -19.11 4.76 -8.15
CA PRO A 493 -19.96 4.90 -9.33
C PRO A 493 -20.50 6.32 -9.53
N THR A 494 -20.52 7.15 -8.49
CA THR A 494 -21.01 8.54 -8.57
C THR A 494 -19.90 9.58 -8.68
N ALA A 495 -18.64 9.17 -8.54
CA ALA A 495 -17.54 10.10 -8.72
C ALA A 495 -17.42 10.53 -10.19
N ALA A 496 -17.08 11.80 -10.40
CA ALA A 496 -16.76 12.27 -11.74
C ALA A 496 -15.61 11.40 -12.31
N VAL A 497 -15.75 11.08 -13.59
CA VAL A 497 -14.85 10.23 -14.37
C VAL A 497 -13.36 10.38 -14.06
N PRO A 498 -12.63 9.27 -14.32
CA PRO A 498 -11.33 8.96 -13.70
C PRO A 498 -10.39 10.16 -13.70
N ALA A 499 -9.66 10.38 -12.78
CA ALA A 499 -9.26 10.04 -11.46
C ALA A 499 -10.04 10.84 -10.40
N GLY A 500 -11.15 10.38 -9.99
CA GLY A 500 -12.04 11.09 -9.05
C GLY A 500 -12.73 10.17 -8.06
N GLY A 501 -12.31 8.92 -7.98
CA GLY A 501 -12.92 7.89 -7.14
C GLY A 501 -12.01 7.29 -6.09
N MET A 502 -11.04 8.05 -5.56
CA MET A 502 -10.10 7.55 -4.57
C MET A 502 -10.81 7.01 -3.31
N PRO A 503 -10.35 5.88 -2.77
CA PRO A 503 -9.15 5.12 -3.15
C PRO A 503 -9.39 3.95 -4.11
N GLY A 504 -10.61 3.72 -4.61
CA GLY A 504 -10.95 2.53 -5.35
C GLY A 504 -11.19 1.33 -4.42
N TRP A 505 -10.70 0.15 -4.79
CA TRP A 505 -10.92 -1.09 -4.06
C TRP A 505 -9.94 -1.30 -2.91
N GLY A 506 -10.46 -1.55 -1.72
CA GLY A 506 -9.72 -2.15 -0.61
C GLY A 506 -10.03 -3.65 -0.54
N ILE A 507 -9.07 -4.51 -0.84
CA ILE A 507 -9.31 -5.95 -0.97
C ILE A 507 -8.44 -6.80 -0.04
N SER A 508 -8.99 -7.94 0.41
CA SER A 508 -8.29 -9.03 1.07
C SER A 508 -8.85 -10.37 0.59
N LEU A 509 -8.17 -11.47 0.89
CA LEU A 509 -8.62 -12.80 0.55
C LEU A 509 -8.55 -13.72 1.78
N SER A 510 -9.55 -14.56 1.92
CA SER A 510 -9.53 -15.68 2.87
C SER A 510 -9.61 -16.99 2.12
N ALA A 511 -8.88 -18.02 2.59
CA ALA A 511 -8.87 -19.34 1.97
C ALA A 511 -8.46 -20.43 2.96
N ASN A 512 -8.83 -21.66 2.69
CA ASN A 512 -8.34 -22.86 3.35
C ASN A 512 -7.18 -23.45 2.54
N GLY A 513 -5.96 -22.97 2.83
CA GLY A 513 -4.79 -23.29 2.01
C GLY A 513 -4.95 -22.76 0.58
N SER A 514 -4.99 -23.65 -0.38
CA SER A 514 -5.20 -23.35 -1.82
C SER A 514 -6.65 -23.52 -2.29
N ASN A 515 -7.59 -23.73 -1.37
CA ASN A 515 -9.00 -23.99 -1.66
C ASN A 515 -9.91 -22.96 -1.00
N ASP A 516 -11.15 -22.92 -1.41
CA ASP A 516 -12.23 -22.15 -0.78
C ASP A 516 -11.94 -20.63 -0.71
N GLY A 517 -11.27 -20.08 -1.72
CA GLY A 517 -10.91 -18.67 -1.74
C GLY A 517 -12.12 -17.73 -1.85
N VAL A 518 -12.21 -16.77 -0.94
CA VAL A 518 -13.18 -15.66 -0.97
C VAL A 518 -12.42 -14.34 -1.01
N VAL A 519 -12.67 -13.52 -2.03
CA VAL A 519 -12.18 -12.13 -2.08
C VAL A 519 -13.17 -11.23 -1.40
N TRP A 520 -12.73 -10.52 -0.38
CA TRP A 520 -13.48 -9.51 0.35
C TRP A 520 -13.08 -8.13 -0.15
N GLY A 521 -14.04 -7.39 -0.67
CA GLY A 521 -13.83 -6.04 -1.20
C GLY A 521 -14.63 -4.99 -0.48
N ILE A 522 -14.00 -3.85 -0.19
CA ILE A 522 -14.69 -2.65 0.27
C ILE A 522 -14.48 -1.54 -0.75
N ILE A 523 -15.55 -0.87 -1.16
CA ILE A 523 -15.52 0.21 -2.16
C ILE A 523 -16.27 1.44 -1.68
N PRO A 524 -15.82 2.66 -2.06
CA PRO A 524 -16.55 3.89 -1.81
C PRO A 524 -17.65 4.11 -2.85
N TYR A 525 -18.72 4.78 -2.44
CA TYR A 525 -19.80 5.22 -3.34
C TYR A 525 -19.37 6.42 -4.21
N GLY A 526 -18.61 7.34 -3.64
CA GLY A 526 -18.06 8.50 -4.31
C GLY A 526 -16.56 8.66 -4.08
N ASP A 527 -16.04 9.89 -4.23
CA ASP A 527 -14.64 10.20 -3.96
C ASP A 527 -14.39 10.35 -2.45
N ALA A 528 -13.87 9.29 -1.81
CA ALA A 528 -13.56 9.29 -0.38
C ALA A 528 -12.29 10.10 -0.04
N ASN A 529 -11.61 10.71 -1.01
CA ASN A 529 -10.54 11.66 -0.75
C ASN A 529 -11.05 13.07 -0.51
N ARG A 530 -12.13 13.45 -1.19
CA ARG A 530 -12.69 14.81 -1.15
C ARG A 530 -13.83 14.95 -0.17
N THR A 531 -14.61 13.88 0.00
CA THR A 531 -15.82 13.89 0.84
C THR A 531 -15.96 12.60 1.62
N LEU A 532 -16.70 12.64 2.72
CA LEU A 532 -17.17 11.44 3.38
C LEU A 532 -18.23 10.78 2.52
N THR A 533 -18.05 9.53 2.20
CA THR A 533 -18.96 8.77 1.36
C THR A 533 -19.27 7.40 1.95
N ASN A 534 -20.43 6.85 1.62
CA ASN A 534 -20.81 5.52 2.07
C ASN A 534 -19.86 4.45 1.49
N GLY A 535 -19.66 3.40 2.27
CA GLY A 535 -18.93 2.21 1.86
C GLY A 535 -19.88 1.08 1.48
N ARG A 536 -19.42 0.17 0.63
CA ARG A 536 -20.07 -1.09 0.28
C ARG A 536 -19.09 -2.23 0.48
N LEU A 537 -19.50 -3.27 1.18
CA LEU A 537 -18.71 -4.48 1.42
C LEU A 537 -19.25 -5.62 0.56
N LEU A 538 -18.36 -6.35 -0.08
CA LEU A 538 -18.67 -7.37 -1.07
C LEU A 538 -17.83 -8.62 -0.83
N ALA A 539 -18.38 -9.79 -1.18
CA ALA A 539 -17.67 -11.05 -1.17
C ALA A 539 -17.79 -11.73 -2.53
N TYR A 540 -16.67 -12.23 -3.04
CA TYR A 540 -16.60 -12.90 -4.34
C TYR A 540 -15.98 -14.27 -4.23
N ASP A 541 -16.44 -15.21 -5.08
CA ASP A 541 -15.80 -16.50 -5.24
C ASP A 541 -14.48 -16.33 -6.03
N ALA A 542 -13.36 -16.60 -5.37
CA ALA A 542 -12.05 -16.48 -6.00
C ALA A 542 -11.73 -17.59 -7.01
N THR A 543 -12.53 -18.64 -7.05
CA THR A 543 -12.24 -19.87 -7.84
C THR A 543 -13.27 -20.16 -8.91
N ASN A 544 -14.52 -19.76 -8.70
CA ASN A 544 -15.61 -20.03 -9.64
C ASN A 544 -15.88 -18.79 -10.49
N LEU A 545 -15.18 -18.73 -11.62
CA LEU A 545 -15.32 -17.64 -12.58
C LEU A 545 -16.31 -18.10 -13.66
N ALA A 546 -17.42 -17.40 -13.81
CA ALA A 546 -18.33 -17.60 -14.93
C ALA A 546 -17.61 -17.17 -16.21
N ARG A 547 -17.56 -18.06 -17.21
CA ARG A 547 -16.89 -17.78 -18.49
C ARG A 547 -17.92 -17.43 -19.55
N TYR A 548 -17.69 -16.33 -20.23
CA TYR A 548 -18.44 -15.93 -21.41
C TYR A 548 -17.92 -16.63 -22.68
N ALA A 549 -18.70 -16.58 -23.75
CA ALA A 549 -18.33 -17.19 -25.03
C ALA A 549 -17.08 -16.59 -25.68
N ASP A 550 -16.73 -15.36 -25.35
CA ASP A 550 -15.51 -14.65 -25.79
C ASP A 550 -14.25 -15.01 -24.97
N GLY A 551 -14.38 -15.92 -23.99
CA GLY A 551 -13.29 -16.33 -23.12
C GLY A 551 -13.05 -15.42 -21.92
N SER A 552 -13.74 -14.28 -21.81
CA SER A 552 -13.75 -13.46 -20.61
C SER A 552 -14.59 -14.14 -19.50
N GLY A 553 -14.36 -13.73 -18.26
CA GLY A 553 -15.07 -14.28 -17.11
C GLY A 553 -15.64 -13.18 -16.22
N GLU A 554 -16.68 -13.55 -15.49
CA GLU A 554 -17.20 -12.74 -14.39
C GLU A 554 -16.71 -13.32 -13.06
N ILE A 555 -16.25 -12.47 -12.17
CA ILE A 555 -15.99 -12.86 -10.79
C ILE A 555 -17.32 -12.87 -10.05
N VAL A 556 -17.78 -14.06 -9.67
CA VAL A 556 -19.14 -14.26 -9.13
C VAL A 556 -19.27 -13.67 -7.73
N ALA A 557 -20.18 -12.73 -7.54
CA ALA A 557 -20.54 -12.22 -6.24
C ALA A 557 -21.26 -13.30 -5.42
N LEU A 558 -20.80 -13.50 -4.17
CA LEU A 558 -21.40 -14.42 -3.21
C LEU A 558 -22.35 -13.70 -2.26
N TRP A 559 -22.00 -12.48 -1.92
CA TRP A 559 -22.72 -11.65 -0.97
C TRP A 559 -22.31 -10.18 -1.12
N ASP A 560 -23.21 -9.31 -0.71
CA ASP A 560 -23.08 -7.88 -0.79
C ASP A 560 -23.84 -7.22 0.37
N SER A 561 -23.36 -6.09 0.85
CA SER A 561 -23.94 -5.31 1.95
C SER A 561 -25.15 -4.44 1.51
N GLN A 562 -25.92 -4.88 0.51
CA GLN A 562 -27.18 -4.28 0.10
C GLN A 562 -27.07 -2.86 -0.48
N ASP A 563 -26.36 -2.70 -1.57
CA ASP A 563 -26.41 -1.49 -2.40
C ASP A 563 -26.28 -0.17 -1.62
N TRP A 564 -25.24 -0.05 -0.79
CA TRP A 564 -24.96 1.15 0.01
C TRP A 564 -25.90 1.40 1.20
N ASN A 565 -26.78 0.47 1.50
CA ASN A 565 -27.77 0.61 2.60
C ASN A 565 -27.22 0.26 3.99
N TRP A 566 -26.01 -0.25 4.12
CA TRP A 566 -25.42 -0.61 5.40
C TRP A 566 -24.98 0.57 6.27
N ASN A 567 -25.15 1.78 5.81
CA ASN A 567 -24.97 3.00 6.56
C ASN A 567 -23.65 3.07 7.35
N PHE A 568 -22.52 2.82 6.67
CA PHE A 568 -21.21 3.08 7.21
C PHE A 568 -20.40 3.95 6.25
N LEU A 569 -19.53 4.79 6.80
CA LEU A 569 -18.63 5.63 6.00
C LEU A 569 -17.39 4.84 5.59
N HIS A 570 -17.05 4.94 4.30
CA HIS A 570 -15.92 4.23 3.71
C HIS A 570 -14.59 4.62 4.37
N PRO A 571 -13.80 3.65 4.90
CA PRO A 571 -12.52 3.90 5.50
C PRO A 571 -11.44 4.07 4.41
N LYS A 572 -10.92 5.28 4.27
CA LYS A 572 -9.90 5.59 3.26
C LYS A 572 -8.67 4.69 3.45
N PHE A 573 -8.21 4.06 2.36
CA PHE A 573 -7.05 3.16 2.29
C PHE A 573 -7.11 1.90 3.17
N ASN A 574 -8.26 1.57 3.71
CA ASN A 574 -8.42 0.36 4.51
C ASN A 574 -8.95 -0.82 3.68
N ARG A 575 -8.85 -2.01 4.24
CA ARG A 575 -9.34 -3.26 3.66
C ARG A 575 -10.02 -4.09 4.75
N PRO A 576 -10.94 -4.99 4.40
CA PRO A 576 -11.45 -5.98 5.35
C PRO A 576 -10.33 -6.90 5.84
N VAL A 577 -10.44 -7.40 7.06
CA VAL A 577 -9.55 -8.45 7.60
C VAL A 577 -10.39 -9.69 7.87
N ALA A 578 -10.22 -10.74 7.05
CA ALA A 578 -10.92 -12.01 7.25
C ALA A 578 -10.04 -12.96 8.07
N VAL A 579 -10.51 -13.35 9.26
CA VAL A 579 -9.77 -14.20 10.20
C VAL A 579 -10.69 -14.90 11.19
N ALA A 580 -10.46 -16.19 11.43
CA ALA A 580 -11.16 -17.00 12.43
C ALA A 580 -12.70 -16.90 12.33
N GLY A 581 -13.24 -17.01 11.12
CA GLY A 581 -14.68 -16.91 10.83
C GLY A 581 -15.26 -15.49 10.93
N LYS A 582 -14.42 -14.47 11.06
CA LYS A 582 -14.82 -13.05 11.18
C LYS A 582 -14.28 -12.22 10.04
N ILE A 583 -15.02 -11.18 9.69
CA ILE A 583 -14.57 -10.10 8.80
C ILE A 583 -14.55 -8.81 9.62
N ILE A 584 -13.37 -8.23 9.83
CA ILE A 584 -13.19 -7.03 10.65
C ILE A 584 -13.02 -5.84 9.73
N VAL A 585 -13.89 -4.84 9.86
CA VAL A 585 -13.94 -3.66 8.98
C VAL A 585 -13.95 -2.40 9.82
N PRO A 586 -12.87 -1.60 9.81
CA PRO A 586 -12.91 -0.27 10.40
C PRO A 586 -13.70 0.67 9.49
N THR A 587 -14.26 1.73 10.07
CA THR A 587 -15.08 2.70 9.33
C THR A 587 -14.61 4.13 9.55
N TYR A 588 -15.16 5.06 8.78
CA TYR A 588 -14.93 6.50 8.95
C TYR A 588 -16.01 7.20 9.79
N ASP A 589 -16.78 6.43 10.57
CA ASP A 589 -17.76 6.92 11.52
C ASP A 589 -17.51 6.45 12.97
N GLY A 590 -16.25 6.07 13.27
CA GLY A 590 -15.80 5.74 14.62
C GLY A 590 -16.10 4.31 15.05
N ARG A 591 -16.42 3.42 14.14
CA ARG A 591 -16.74 2.02 14.46
C ARG A 591 -15.73 1.05 13.84
N VAL A 592 -15.53 -0.06 14.53
CA VAL A 592 -14.95 -1.27 13.95
C VAL A 592 -16.06 -2.33 13.94
N MET A 593 -16.54 -2.68 12.76
CA MET A 593 -17.55 -3.70 12.59
C MET A 593 -16.87 -5.08 12.54
N VAL A 594 -17.39 -6.02 13.31
CA VAL A 594 -17.01 -7.43 13.25
C VAL A 594 -18.19 -8.20 12.67
N LEU A 595 -17.98 -8.77 11.50
CA LEU A 595 -19.01 -9.52 10.78
C LEU A 595 -18.65 -11.01 10.77
N GLY A 596 -19.65 -11.85 10.51
CA GLY A 596 -19.49 -13.29 10.33
C GLY A 596 -20.70 -13.88 9.62
N LEU A 597 -20.72 -15.20 9.45
CA LEU A 597 -21.83 -15.88 8.82
C LEU A 597 -23.15 -15.65 9.58
N ALA A 598 -24.24 -15.41 8.82
CA ALA A 598 -25.58 -15.17 9.39
C ALA A 598 -26.18 -16.45 9.98
#